data_99297e119d1f00247e11cdbb37d7a81a
#
_entry.id   99297e119d1f00247e11cdbb37d7a81a
#
_cell.length_a   1.000
_cell.length_b   1.000
_cell.length_c   1.000
_cell.angle_alpha   90.00
_cell.angle_beta   90.00
_cell.angle_gamma   90.00
#
_symmetry.space_group_name_H-M   'P 1'
#
loop_
_entity.id
_entity.type
_entity.pdbx_description
1 polymer ?
#
loop_
_entity_poly.entity_id
_entity_poly.type
_entity_poly.pdbx_seq_one_letter_code
_entity_poly.pdbx_strand_id
1 'polypeptide(L)'
;MTVPHEAEVEAAAQTADAIEVVQHVPRPLSEVWVRLTQRDGIEALLGEGAMLGAKGDPWHASDGTRGVTRSYHPEQQVRVSWHADDQAPATVVDLQMRTEGEGTLLTLRHEHLTPEMDREALVARWDAAMHRMTQV
;
A
#
# COMPACT_ATOMS: atom_id res chain seq x y z
N MET A 1 21.76 14.79 16.26
CA MET A 1 21.86 14.83 14.82
C MET A 1 20.99 13.83 14.08
N THR A 2 20.59 12.79 14.70
CA THR A 2 19.74 11.82 14.04
C THR A 2 18.38 12.37 13.68
N VAL A 3 17.86 13.29 14.48
CA VAL A 3 16.55 13.86 14.20
C VAL A 3 16.50 14.51 12.82
N PRO A 4 17.46 15.36 12.43
CA PRO A 4 17.47 15.90 11.08
C PRO A 4 17.55 14.81 10.01
N HIS A 5 18.30 13.75 10.29
CA HIS A 5 18.41 12.64 9.36
C HIS A 5 17.05 11.95 9.16
N GLU A 6 16.34 11.72 10.24
CA GLU A 6 15.04 11.11 10.19
C GLU A 6 14.05 11.99 9.41
N ALA A 7 14.09 13.28 9.66
CA ALA A 7 13.24 14.22 8.94
C ALA A 7 13.57 14.23 7.44
N GLU A 8 14.85 14.09 7.10
CA GLU A 8 15.26 14.04 5.71
C GLU A 8 14.72 12.79 5.01
N VAL A 9 14.73 11.65 5.70
CA VAL A 9 14.17 10.41 5.14
C VAL A 9 12.69 10.56 4.89
N GLU A 10 11.96 11.15 5.82
CA GLU A 10 10.53 11.39 5.63
C GLU A 10 10.28 12.34 4.47
N ALA A 11 11.07 13.40 4.38
CA ALA A 11 10.91 14.36 3.29
C ALA A 11 11.17 13.70 1.94
N ALA A 12 12.16 12.80 1.87
CA ALA A 12 12.46 12.08 0.64
C ALA A 12 11.32 11.13 0.27
N ALA A 13 10.69 10.49 1.27
CA ALA A 13 9.58 9.57 1.03
C ALA A 13 8.34 10.30 0.52
N GLN A 14 8.20 11.58 0.87
CA GLN A 14 7.08 12.41 0.44
C GLN A 14 7.49 13.35 -0.68
N THR A 15 8.19 12.82 -1.67
CA THR A 15 8.67 13.62 -2.80
C THR A 15 7.54 13.95 -3.78
N ALA A 16 7.88 14.69 -4.82
CA ALA A 16 6.88 15.14 -5.79
C ALA A 16 6.17 13.98 -6.49
N ASP A 17 6.85 12.85 -6.65
CA ASP A 17 6.29 11.70 -7.37
C ASP A 17 5.98 10.50 -6.48
N ALA A 18 6.06 10.64 -5.18
CA ALA A 18 5.80 9.51 -4.27
C ALA A 18 5.29 9.99 -2.91
N ILE A 19 4.46 9.16 -2.30
CA ILE A 19 4.04 9.34 -0.91
C ILE A 19 4.30 8.04 -0.16
N GLU A 20 4.40 8.13 1.16
CA GLU A 20 4.61 6.96 2.00
C GLU A 20 3.74 7.06 3.23
N VAL A 21 3.11 5.95 3.59
CA VAL A 21 2.28 5.83 4.78
C VAL A 21 2.80 4.67 5.60
N VAL A 22 3.03 4.88 6.88
CA VAL A 22 3.59 3.87 7.78
C VAL A 22 2.64 3.65 8.94
N GLN A 23 2.41 2.37 9.27
CA GLN A 23 1.62 2.00 10.44
C GLN A 23 2.29 0.87 11.20
N HIS A 24 2.22 0.94 12.52
CA HIS A 24 2.64 -0.16 13.39
C HIS A 24 1.40 -0.92 13.83
N VAL A 25 1.42 -2.23 13.67
CA VAL A 25 0.30 -3.10 14.04
C VAL A 25 0.76 -4.02 15.18
N PRO A 26 0.06 -4.03 16.31
CA PRO A 26 0.45 -4.87 17.46
C PRO A 26 0.03 -6.34 17.25
N ARG A 27 0.42 -6.92 16.14
CA ARG A 27 0.14 -8.31 15.79
C ARG A 27 1.34 -8.91 15.07
N PRO A 28 1.55 -10.23 15.22
CA PRO A 28 2.68 -10.88 14.54
C PRO A 28 2.60 -10.75 13.02
N LEU A 29 3.74 -10.73 12.39
CA LEU A 29 3.86 -10.59 10.93
C LEU A 29 3.04 -11.64 10.18
N SER A 30 3.10 -12.88 10.60
CA SER A 30 2.35 -13.95 9.94
C SER A 30 0.85 -13.71 9.98
N GLU A 31 0.36 -13.18 11.09
CA GLU A 31 -1.07 -12.89 11.23
C GLU A 31 -1.48 -11.73 10.33
N VAL A 32 -0.66 -10.69 10.25
CA VAL A 32 -0.94 -9.56 9.37
C VAL A 32 -0.91 -10.01 7.91
N TRP A 33 0.04 -10.86 7.56
CA TRP A 33 0.12 -11.39 6.21
C TRP A 33 -1.13 -12.21 5.84
N VAL A 34 -1.60 -13.07 6.76
CA VAL A 34 -2.81 -13.85 6.51
C VAL A 34 -4.01 -12.94 6.28
N ARG A 35 -4.13 -11.87 7.06
CA ARG A 35 -5.22 -10.92 6.85
C ARG A 35 -5.14 -10.26 5.48
N LEU A 36 -3.95 -9.84 5.10
CA LEU A 36 -3.77 -9.21 3.79
C LEU A 36 -4.18 -10.15 2.66
N THR A 37 -3.88 -11.43 2.78
CA THR A 37 -4.15 -12.39 1.71
C THR A 37 -5.57 -12.91 1.69
N GLN A 38 -6.37 -12.61 2.71
CA GLN A 38 -7.78 -12.96 2.70
C GLN A 38 -8.54 -11.94 1.86
N ARG A 39 -9.70 -12.37 1.36
CA ARG A 39 -10.53 -11.51 0.53
C ARG A 39 -10.84 -10.18 1.23
N ASP A 40 -11.25 -10.25 2.50
CA ASP A 40 -11.61 -9.05 3.26
C ASP A 40 -10.45 -8.09 3.40
N GLY A 41 -9.26 -8.61 3.62
CA GLY A 41 -8.06 -7.78 3.76
C GLY A 41 -7.69 -7.09 2.45
N ILE A 42 -7.74 -7.81 1.35
CA ILE A 42 -7.45 -7.24 0.04
C ILE A 42 -8.50 -6.18 -0.33
N GLU A 43 -9.77 -6.47 -0.06
CA GLU A 43 -10.83 -5.50 -0.34
C GLU A 43 -10.69 -4.26 0.53
N ALA A 44 -10.28 -4.42 1.78
CA ALA A 44 -10.05 -3.28 2.66
C ALA A 44 -8.91 -2.41 2.15
N LEU A 45 -7.88 -3.02 1.58
CA LEU A 45 -6.71 -2.29 1.09
C LEU A 45 -6.95 -1.67 -0.28
N LEU A 46 -7.42 -2.44 -1.25
CA LEU A 46 -7.52 -1.99 -2.63
C LEU A 46 -8.91 -1.53 -3.04
N GLY A 47 -9.95 -2.03 -2.38
CA GLY A 47 -11.31 -1.66 -2.70
C GLY A 47 -12.20 -2.88 -2.91
N GLU A 48 -13.50 -2.69 -2.79
CA GLU A 48 -14.46 -3.77 -2.91
C GLU A 48 -14.33 -4.50 -4.24
N GLY A 49 -14.29 -5.81 -4.18
CA GLY A 49 -14.18 -6.65 -5.37
C GLY A 49 -12.76 -6.93 -5.81
N ALA A 50 -11.77 -6.26 -5.24
CA ALA A 50 -10.39 -6.49 -5.63
C ALA A 50 -9.90 -7.85 -5.14
N MET A 51 -9.10 -8.50 -5.98
CA MET A 51 -8.48 -9.78 -5.65
C MET A 51 -7.07 -9.78 -6.20
N LEU A 52 -6.12 -10.23 -5.40
CA LEU A 52 -4.75 -10.39 -5.87
C LEU A 52 -4.58 -11.78 -6.45
N GLY A 53 -4.00 -11.83 -7.62
CA GLY A 53 -3.66 -13.10 -8.25
C GLY A 53 -2.16 -13.30 -8.30
N ALA A 54 -1.71 -14.12 -9.23
CA ALA A 54 -0.30 -14.32 -9.48
C ALA A 54 0.29 -13.10 -10.17
N LYS A 55 1.62 -13.06 -10.23
CA LYS A 55 2.32 -12.00 -10.95
C LYS A 55 1.79 -11.90 -12.37
N GLY A 56 1.40 -10.70 -12.77
CA GLY A 56 0.85 -10.43 -14.09
C GLY A 56 -0.67 -10.45 -14.15
N ASP A 57 -1.35 -10.95 -13.13
CA ASP A 57 -2.80 -11.01 -13.13
C ASP A 57 -3.42 -9.63 -12.86
N PRO A 58 -4.47 -9.27 -13.57
CA PRO A 58 -5.15 -8.00 -13.35
C PRO A 58 -5.99 -8.04 -12.08
N TRP A 59 -6.19 -6.87 -11.49
CA TRP A 59 -7.15 -6.69 -10.40
C TRP A 59 -7.96 -5.43 -10.68
N HIS A 60 -9.16 -5.37 -10.13
CA HIS A 60 -9.97 -4.16 -10.21
C HIS A 60 -10.92 -4.09 -9.02
N ALA A 61 -11.30 -2.88 -8.66
CA ALA A 61 -12.22 -2.62 -7.56
C ALA A 61 -13.45 -1.90 -8.08
N SER A 62 -14.53 -1.96 -7.32
CA SER A 62 -15.80 -1.38 -7.72
C SER A 62 -15.78 0.13 -7.84
N ASP A 63 -14.82 0.80 -7.22
CA ASP A 63 -14.68 2.26 -7.31
C ASP A 63 -13.97 2.71 -8.60
N GLY A 64 -13.61 1.77 -9.48
CA GLY A 64 -12.95 2.09 -10.74
C GLY A 64 -11.44 1.94 -10.71
N THR A 65 -10.83 1.80 -9.53
CA THR A 65 -9.40 1.59 -9.45
C THR A 65 -9.04 0.20 -9.97
N ARG A 66 -7.86 0.08 -10.55
CA ARG A 66 -7.44 -1.16 -11.19
C ARG A 66 -5.94 -1.22 -11.35
N GLY A 67 -5.44 -2.36 -11.72
CA GLY A 67 -4.02 -2.54 -11.97
C GLY A 67 -3.66 -3.99 -12.23
N VAL A 68 -2.39 -4.31 -12.01
CA VAL A 68 -1.83 -5.63 -12.24
C VAL A 68 -0.94 -5.98 -11.05
N THR A 69 -0.95 -7.24 -10.61
CA THR A 69 -0.03 -7.72 -9.59
C THR A 69 1.38 -7.75 -10.20
N ARG A 70 2.30 -7.00 -9.61
CA ARG A 70 3.65 -6.87 -10.13
C ARG A 70 4.63 -7.82 -9.45
N SER A 71 4.55 -7.93 -8.14
CA SER A 71 5.36 -8.88 -7.39
C SER A 71 4.66 -9.23 -6.10
N TYR A 72 5.01 -10.40 -5.57
CA TYR A 72 4.32 -10.97 -4.43
C TYR A 72 5.32 -11.85 -3.69
N HIS A 73 5.79 -11.35 -2.56
CA HIS A 73 6.76 -12.06 -1.73
C HIS A 73 6.14 -12.30 -0.36
N PRO A 74 5.72 -13.54 -0.05
CA PRO A 74 5.03 -13.83 1.21
C PRO A 74 5.75 -13.26 2.42
N GLU A 75 4.96 -12.60 3.27
CA GLU A 75 5.42 -11.99 4.52
C GLU A 75 6.47 -10.89 4.35
N GLN A 76 6.64 -10.38 3.14
CA GLN A 76 7.61 -9.33 2.87
C GLN A 76 7.01 -8.16 2.09
N GLN A 77 6.40 -8.45 0.94
CA GLN A 77 6.05 -7.37 0.03
C GLN A 77 4.97 -7.79 -0.96
N VAL A 78 4.07 -6.85 -1.24
CA VAL A 78 3.15 -6.93 -2.37
C VAL A 78 3.29 -5.64 -3.16
N ARG A 79 3.45 -5.76 -4.47
CA ARG A 79 3.61 -4.62 -5.35
C ARG A 79 2.63 -4.75 -6.50
N VAL A 80 1.83 -3.70 -6.71
CA VAL A 80 0.81 -3.70 -7.77
C VAL A 80 0.92 -2.40 -8.55
N SER A 81 0.53 -2.43 -9.81
CA SER A 81 0.27 -1.19 -10.51
C SER A 81 -1.11 -0.68 -10.08
N TRP A 82 -1.31 0.61 -10.16
CA TRP A 82 -2.55 1.23 -9.69
C TRP A 82 -2.95 2.36 -10.63
N HIS A 83 -4.18 2.33 -11.08
CA HIS A 83 -4.77 3.38 -11.89
C HIS A 83 -6.04 3.86 -11.20
N ALA A 84 -6.22 5.16 -11.12
CA ALA A 84 -7.42 5.73 -10.50
C ALA A 84 -8.68 5.31 -11.28
N ASP A 85 -8.55 5.19 -12.60
CA ASP A 85 -9.61 4.70 -13.48
C ASP A 85 -8.95 4.13 -14.74
N ASP A 86 -9.78 3.71 -15.71
CA ASP A 86 -9.26 3.05 -16.89
C ASP A 86 -8.50 3.98 -17.85
N GLN A 87 -8.54 5.28 -17.64
CA GLN A 87 -7.83 6.26 -18.45
C GLN A 87 -6.69 6.93 -17.71
N ALA A 88 -6.56 6.66 -16.41
CA ALA A 88 -5.52 7.27 -15.61
C ALA A 88 -4.16 6.60 -15.87
N PRO A 89 -3.06 7.33 -15.72
CA PRO A 89 -1.73 6.74 -15.90
C PRO A 89 -1.45 5.67 -14.84
N ALA A 90 -0.55 4.76 -15.20
CA ALA A 90 -0.12 3.71 -14.28
C ALA A 90 0.78 4.30 -13.21
N THR A 91 0.48 3.98 -11.97
CA THR A 91 1.33 4.27 -10.83
C THR A 91 1.65 2.95 -10.16
N VAL A 92 2.43 2.95 -9.09
CA VAL A 92 2.83 1.72 -8.41
C VAL A 92 2.56 1.87 -6.92
N VAL A 93 1.86 0.88 -6.36
CA VAL A 93 1.64 0.79 -4.91
C VAL A 93 2.46 -0.38 -4.40
N ASP A 94 3.32 -0.11 -3.44
CA ASP A 94 4.25 -1.07 -2.87
C ASP A 94 3.97 -1.14 -1.37
N LEU A 95 3.50 -2.29 -0.91
CA LEU A 95 3.26 -2.54 0.51
C LEU A 95 4.34 -3.48 1.01
N GLN A 96 5.11 -3.02 1.98
CA GLN A 96 6.13 -3.83 2.63
C GLN A 96 5.76 -4.03 4.07
N MET A 97 6.18 -5.16 4.62
CA MET A 97 5.96 -5.44 6.03
C MET A 97 7.17 -6.12 6.63
N ARG A 98 7.42 -5.80 7.89
CA ARG A 98 8.52 -6.41 8.62
C ARG A 98 8.17 -6.47 10.10
N THR A 99 8.81 -7.40 10.79
CA THR A 99 8.66 -7.52 12.23
C THR A 99 9.26 -6.31 12.91
N GLU A 100 8.54 -5.78 13.91
CA GLU A 100 9.03 -4.69 14.75
C GLU A 100 8.61 -4.99 16.19
N GLY A 101 9.57 -5.39 17.01
CA GLY A 101 9.25 -5.87 18.36
C GLY A 101 8.36 -7.09 18.27
N GLU A 102 7.23 -7.07 18.96
CA GLU A 102 6.26 -8.16 18.89
C GLU A 102 5.17 -7.89 17.85
N GLY A 103 5.28 -6.79 17.15
CA GLY A 103 4.30 -6.41 16.14
C GLY A 103 4.89 -6.37 14.75
N THR A 104 4.21 -5.67 13.88
CA THR A 104 4.55 -5.55 12.47
C THR A 104 4.55 -4.10 12.04
N LEU A 105 5.58 -3.71 11.30
CA LEU A 105 5.62 -2.40 10.67
C LEU A 105 5.17 -2.54 9.23
N LEU A 106 4.14 -1.80 8.86
CA LEU A 106 3.63 -1.73 7.49
C LEU A 106 4.08 -0.42 6.88
N THR A 107 4.67 -0.51 5.69
CA THR A 107 5.07 0.67 4.94
C THR A 107 4.46 0.57 3.55
N LEU A 108 3.56 1.49 3.23
CA LEU A 108 2.95 1.57 1.91
C LEU A 108 3.53 2.79 1.20
N ARG A 109 4.07 2.55 0.00
CA ARG A 109 4.61 3.62 -0.83
C ARG A 109 3.84 3.63 -2.15
N HIS A 110 3.35 4.80 -2.53
CA HIS A 110 2.67 4.98 -3.82
C HIS A 110 3.58 5.85 -4.68
N GLU A 111 4.09 5.29 -5.76
CA GLU A 111 5.15 5.84 -6.58
C GLU A 111 4.69 6.20 -7.98
N HIS A 112 5.47 7.04 -8.66
CA HIS A 112 5.22 7.45 -10.03
C HIS A 112 3.96 8.29 -10.15
N LEU A 113 3.70 9.10 -9.13
CA LEU A 113 2.55 10.01 -9.13
C LEU A 113 2.76 11.13 -10.13
N THR A 114 1.67 11.57 -10.76
CA THR A 114 1.73 12.71 -11.66
C THR A 114 1.42 14.00 -10.89
N PRO A 115 1.83 15.16 -11.41
CA PRO A 115 1.58 16.43 -10.70
C PRO A 115 0.11 16.74 -10.45
N GLU A 116 -0.79 16.17 -11.25
CA GLU A 116 -2.23 16.42 -11.11
C GLU A 116 -2.86 15.64 -9.96
N MET A 117 -2.18 14.62 -9.45
CA MET A 117 -2.73 13.80 -8.38
C MET A 117 -2.71 14.53 -7.05
N ASP A 118 -3.79 14.39 -6.29
CA ASP A 118 -3.91 14.98 -4.97
C ASP A 118 -3.21 14.08 -3.94
N ARG A 119 -2.01 14.48 -3.57
CA ARG A 119 -1.16 13.68 -2.68
C ARG A 119 -1.73 13.57 -1.28
N GLU A 120 -2.34 14.63 -0.77
CA GLU A 120 -2.96 14.57 0.56
C GLU A 120 -4.12 13.60 0.57
N ALA A 121 -4.91 13.60 -0.48
CA ALA A 121 -6.03 12.65 -0.60
C ALA A 121 -5.52 11.21 -0.68
N LEU A 122 -4.41 10.99 -1.39
CA LEU A 122 -3.83 9.66 -1.48
C LEU A 122 -3.27 9.18 -0.14
N VAL A 123 -2.61 10.04 0.60
CA VAL A 123 -2.14 9.70 1.94
C VAL A 123 -3.31 9.30 2.83
N ALA A 124 -4.37 10.08 2.81
CA ALA A 124 -5.56 9.78 3.61
C ALA A 124 -6.19 8.46 3.18
N ARG A 125 -6.26 8.23 1.86
CA ARG A 125 -6.82 6.99 1.32
C ARG A 125 -6.05 5.77 1.82
N TRP A 126 -4.73 5.79 1.71
CA TRP A 126 -3.92 4.64 2.08
C TRP A 126 -3.81 4.43 3.58
N ASP A 127 -3.79 5.53 4.33
CA ASP A 127 -3.81 5.41 5.79
C ASP A 127 -5.11 4.74 6.25
N ALA A 128 -6.24 5.19 5.74
CA ALA A 128 -7.54 4.58 6.06
C ALA A 128 -7.61 3.13 5.59
N ALA A 129 -7.08 2.83 4.39
CA ALA A 129 -7.10 1.49 3.83
C ALA A 129 -6.29 0.51 4.68
N MET A 130 -5.10 0.92 5.10
CA MET A 130 -4.27 0.06 5.97
C MET A 130 -4.92 -0.15 7.33
N HIS A 131 -5.55 0.89 7.85
CA HIS A 131 -6.28 0.75 9.11
C HIS A 131 -7.41 -0.26 8.99
N ARG A 132 -8.21 -0.17 7.92
CA ARG A 132 -9.29 -1.13 7.67
C ARG A 132 -8.76 -2.55 7.51
N MET A 133 -7.68 -2.71 6.76
CA MET A 133 -7.10 -4.03 6.52
C MET A 133 -6.71 -4.71 7.83
N THR A 134 -6.16 -3.95 8.76
CA THR A 134 -5.71 -4.52 10.03
C THR A 134 -6.83 -4.72 11.03
N GLN A 135 -8.02 -4.23 10.75
CA GLN A 135 -9.19 -4.40 11.62
C GLN A 135 -10.07 -5.59 11.24
N VAL A 136 -9.91 -6.15 10.05
CA VAL A 136 -10.73 -7.28 9.61
C VAL A 136 -10.28 -8.60 10.19
#